data_716b868169a0dc7681cf089d431600de
#
_entry.id   716b868169a0dc7681cf089d431600de
#
_cell.length_a   1.000
_cell.length_b   1.000
_cell.length_c   1.000
_cell.angle_alpha   90.00
_cell.angle_beta   90.00
_cell.angle_gamma   90.00
#
_symmetry.space_group_name_H-M   'P 1'
#
loop_
_entity.id
_entity.type
_entity.pdbx_description
1 polymer ?
#
loop_
_entity_poly.entity_id
_entity_poly.type
_entity_poly.pdbx_seq_one_letter_code
_entity_poly.pdbx_strand_id
1 'polypeptide(L)'
;MGTRISSPGRYGSSESGGPSGSTGGEDEGEQTQLPSGRSQAEQAAEEVCEEEADDTAVSEQEGEQVAERREQIRETLDESLDIEEQHIFGSLTRGTLVGPIDENSDTDVMYVLDRDEHGTWLTDENGPRNCLQNIKHHLENDPRYDAADISIDRNVVAVQFDEFTVEVAPAFRQGNDYVIPDTYSGGRSWVRTNPRQYKQQFEAVDSNRNGNVSKLARLAKAYNERTGKQVSSYHMEVMAYDYARTRPQTNESLDELVDGFFEQLPRRLSSGTHDPATGQQIDDGMSREKREAAISDAKQAKEKLQRAERLKQAGKTEKAKRLYRQVIDGELDD
;
A
#
# COMPACT_ATOMS: atom_id res chain seq x y z
N MET A 1 41.88 6.42 23.55
CA MET A 1 42.60 7.49 22.84
C MET A 1 41.54 8.03 21.86
N GLY A 2 40.80 9.07 22.01
CA GLY A 2 41.06 10.33 22.66
C GLY A 2 41.60 11.34 21.67
N THR A 3 40.73 12.12 21.06
CA THR A 3 41.01 13.56 20.88
C THR A 3 39.76 14.32 20.38
N ARG A 4 39.41 15.26 21.20
CA ARG A 4 38.50 16.40 20.98
C ARG A 4 39.22 17.50 20.18
N ILE A 5 38.38 18.54 19.87
CA ILE A 5 38.70 20.01 19.84
C ILE A 5 38.32 20.59 18.47
N SER A 6 37.70 21.75 18.23
CA SER A 6 37.09 22.84 19.02
C SER A 6 36.44 23.80 18.03
N SER A 7 35.36 24.50 18.44
CA SER A 7 35.01 25.82 17.91
C SER A 7 35.96 26.88 18.54
N PRO A 8 36.17 28.06 17.96
CA PRO A 8 35.38 29.25 18.16
C PRO A 8 35.38 30.20 16.95
N GLY A 9 34.75 31.34 16.85
CA GLY A 9 34.38 32.37 17.74
C GLY A 9 33.61 33.52 17.08
N ARG A 10 32.96 34.29 17.92
CA ARG A 10 32.26 35.56 17.66
C ARG A 10 33.22 36.72 17.39
N TYR A 11 32.72 37.75 16.67
CA TYR A 11 32.90 39.21 16.86
C TYR A 11 32.09 39.89 15.74
N GLY A 12 31.33 40.97 15.84
CA GLY A 12 31.16 41.98 16.86
C GLY A 12 30.50 43.19 16.15
N SER A 13 29.63 43.84 16.84
CA SER A 13 28.77 44.97 16.53
C SER A 13 29.45 46.22 15.96
N SER A 14 28.72 47.06 15.18
CA SER A 14 28.67 48.48 15.41
C SER A 14 27.46 49.18 14.77
N GLU A 15 26.82 50.02 15.60
CA GLU A 15 25.66 50.90 15.34
C GLU A 15 26.04 52.14 14.53
N SER A 16 25.03 52.74 13.84
CA SER A 16 24.68 54.17 13.87
C SER A 16 23.81 54.45 12.61
N GLY A 17 22.62 54.97 12.68
CA GLY A 17 22.08 56.20 13.14
C GLY A 17 21.06 56.63 12.08
N GLY A 18 19.75 56.88 12.43
CA GLY A 18 18.72 57.42 11.53
C GLY A 18 18.90 58.96 11.29
N PRO A 19 17.93 59.67 10.73
CA PRO A 19 16.48 59.62 10.99
C PRO A 19 15.52 59.89 9.82
N SER A 20 14.25 59.55 10.04
CA SER A 20 12.97 60.20 9.72
C SER A 20 12.60 60.67 8.29
N GLY A 21 11.44 60.19 7.85
CA GLY A 21 10.61 60.81 6.77
C GLY A 21 9.33 60.01 6.52
N SER A 22 8.24 60.54 7.07
CA SER A 22 6.85 60.15 6.91
C SER A 22 6.37 60.24 5.47
N THR A 23 5.53 59.35 4.96
CA THR A 23 4.09 59.51 4.56
C THR A 23 3.67 58.44 3.55
N GLY A 24 2.44 58.02 3.65
CA GLY A 24 1.66 57.43 2.53
C GLY A 24 1.38 55.95 2.71
N GLY A 25 0.22 55.62 3.26
CA GLY A 25 -0.33 54.27 3.25
C GLY A 25 -0.80 53.90 1.85
N GLU A 26 -0.45 52.71 1.46
CA GLU A 26 -1.24 51.88 0.54
C GLU A 26 -1.16 50.48 1.10
N ASP A 27 -2.36 49.95 1.29
CA ASP A 27 -2.62 48.58 1.80
C ASP A 27 -2.18 47.59 0.71
N GLU A 28 -0.90 47.28 0.65
CA GLU A 28 -0.43 46.18 -0.15
C GLU A 28 -0.57 44.91 0.68
N GLY A 29 -1.63 44.17 0.37
CA GLY A 29 -1.84 42.84 0.91
C GLY A 29 -0.54 42.01 0.82
N GLU A 30 -0.08 41.57 1.98
CA GLU A 30 1.05 40.73 2.17
C GLU A 30 0.89 39.44 1.35
N GLN A 31 1.39 39.45 0.12
CA GLN A 31 1.55 38.25 -0.67
C GLN A 31 2.62 37.40 0.02
N THR A 32 2.18 36.48 0.88
CA THR A 32 3.01 35.41 1.39
C THR A 32 3.59 34.66 0.19
N GLN A 33 4.84 34.91 -0.14
CA GLN A 33 5.58 34.12 -1.13
C GLN A 33 5.70 32.70 -0.58
N LEU A 34 4.90 31.80 -1.11
CA LEU A 34 4.94 30.38 -0.83
C LEU A 34 6.18 29.75 -1.49
N PRO A 35 6.81 28.72 -0.89
CA PRO A 35 8.13 28.22 -1.27
C PRO A 35 8.20 27.39 -2.55
N SER A 36 7.10 27.13 -3.23
CA SER A 36 7.06 26.36 -4.49
C SER A 36 6.45 27.21 -5.59
N GLY A 37 7.04 27.20 -6.79
CA GLY A 37 6.51 27.92 -7.96
C GLY A 37 5.18 27.37 -8.51
N ARG A 38 4.40 26.64 -7.69
CA ARG A 38 3.09 26.06 -8.03
C ARG A 38 1.97 27.10 -7.82
N SER A 39 0.99 27.09 -8.70
CA SER A 39 -0.22 27.90 -8.58
C SER A 39 -1.10 27.46 -7.39
N GLN A 40 -1.97 28.33 -6.92
CA GLN A 40 -2.95 27.99 -5.86
C GLN A 40 -3.83 26.77 -6.23
N ALA A 41 -4.15 26.61 -7.50
CA ALA A 41 -4.96 25.47 -7.95
C ALA A 41 -4.20 24.15 -7.97
N GLU A 42 -2.90 24.16 -8.26
CA GLU A 42 -2.03 22.98 -8.14
C GLU A 42 -1.80 22.58 -6.69
N GLN A 43 -1.57 23.56 -5.81
CA GLN A 43 -1.45 23.32 -4.37
C GLN A 43 -2.74 22.74 -3.79
N ALA A 44 -3.88 23.24 -4.22
CA ALA A 44 -5.17 22.76 -3.77
C ALA A 44 -5.51 21.34 -4.28
N ALA A 45 -5.02 20.93 -5.44
CA ALA A 45 -5.16 19.55 -5.92
C ALA A 45 -4.27 18.60 -5.13
N GLU A 46 -3.02 19.00 -4.87
CA GLU A 46 -2.11 18.26 -4.00
C GLU A 46 -2.69 18.08 -2.60
N GLU A 47 -3.23 19.16 -2.00
CA GLU A 47 -3.88 19.10 -0.68
C GLU A 47 -5.02 18.09 -0.63
N VAL A 48 -5.87 18.00 -1.63
CA VAL A 48 -6.94 16.98 -1.70
C VAL A 48 -6.35 15.57 -1.78
N CYS A 49 -5.32 15.34 -2.61
CA CYS A 49 -4.71 14.03 -2.72
C CYS A 49 -3.99 13.63 -1.42
N GLU A 50 -3.35 14.57 -0.72
CA GLU A 50 -2.68 14.31 0.56
C GLU A 50 -3.71 14.01 1.66
N GLU A 51 -4.79 14.82 1.78
CA GLU A 51 -5.89 14.62 2.73
C GLU A 51 -6.49 13.21 2.57
N GLU A 52 -6.86 12.82 1.35
CA GLU A 52 -7.39 11.50 1.08
C GLU A 52 -6.38 10.37 1.31
N ALA A 53 -5.10 10.61 1.01
CA ALA A 53 -4.07 9.64 1.29
C ALA A 53 -3.86 9.43 2.79
N ASP A 54 -4.01 10.47 3.60
CA ASP A 54 -3.93 10.39 5.05
C ASP A 54 -5.18 9.72 5.64
N ASP A 55 -6.38 10.02 5.13
CA ASP A 55 -7.65 9.39 5.54
C ASP A 55 -7.69 7.89 5.21
N THR A 56 -6.99 7.47 4.15
CA THR A 56 -6.84 6.06 3.79
C THR A 56 -5.64 5.38 4.47
N ALA A 57 -4.92 6.05 5.36
CA ALA A 57 -3.81 5.44 6.09
C ALA A 57 -4.32 4.61 7.27
N VAL A 58 -3.66 3.49 7.53
CA VAL A 58 -3.87 2.71 8.75
C VAL A 58 -3.31 3.47 9.94
N SER A 59 -4.11 3.66 10.98
CA SER A 59 -3.69 4.33 12.21
C SER A 59 -2.70 3.49 13.02
N GLU A 60 -1.94 4.12 13.91
CA GLU A 60 -1.02 3.44 14.82
C GLU A 60 -1.77 2.40 15.70
N GLN A 61 -2.94 2.76 16.22
CA GLN A 61 -3.77 1.86 17.04
C GLN A 61 -4.22 0.62 16.27
N GLU A 62 -4.65 0.75 15.02
CA GLU A 62 -5.02 -0.38 14.16
C GLU A 62 -3.79 -1.27 13.87
N GLY A 63 -2.64 -0.65 13.63
CA GLY A 63 -1.38 -1.37 13.46
C GLY A 63 -0.98 -2.20 14.68
N GLU A 64 -1.17 -1.67 15.89
CA GLU A 64 -0.95 -2.37 17.15
C GLU A 64 -1.91 -3.55 17.33
N GLN A 65 -3.19 -3.37 17.03
CA GLN A 65 -4.19 -4.47 17.09
C GLN A 65 -3.83 -5.62 16.14
N VAL A 66 -3.41 -5.29 14.92
CA VAL A 66 -2.94 -6.30 13.97
C VAL A 66 -1.71 -7.03 14.47
N ALA A 67 -0.76 -6.32 15.07
CA ALA A 67 0.45 -6.91 15.63
C ALA A 67 0.12 -7.87 16.79
N GLU A 68 -0.80 -7.49 17.66
CA GLU A 68 -1.26 -8.32 18.78
C GLU A 68 -1.93 -9.61 18.29
N ARG A 69 -2.87 -9.54 17.33
CA ARG A 69 -3.53 -10.72 16.77
C ARG A 69 -2.54 -11.68 16.11
N ARG A 70 -1.55 -11.16 15.38
CA ARG A 70 -0.50 -11.99 14.76
C ARG A 70 0.39 -12.68 15.79
N GLU A 71 0.74 -11.99 16.87
CA GLU A 71 1.54 -12.59 17.93
C GLU A 71 0.76 -13.69 18.68
N GLN A 72 -0.53 -13.48 18.95
CA GLN A 72 -1.40 -14.51 19.52
C GLN A 72 -1.45 -15.78 18.64
N ILE A 73 -1.59 -15.61 17.33
CA ILE A 73 -1.56 -16.73 16.37
C ILE A 73 -0.20 -17.43 16.39
N ARG A 74 0.89 -16.65 16.40
CA ARG A 74 2.24 -17.22 16.50
C ARG A 74 2.42 -18.07 17.74
N GLU A 75 2.04 -17.57 18.91
CA GLU A 75 2.13 -18.30 20.17
C GLU A 75 1.37 -19.64 20.10
N THR A 76 0.12 -19.63 19.58
CA THR A 76 -0.68 -20.85 19.42
C THR A 76 0.01 -21.88 18.52
N LEU A 77 0.57 -21.44 17.41
CA LEU A 77 1.19 -22.33 16.45
C LEU A 77 2.58 -22.81 16.90
N ASP A 78 3.33 -21.98 17.62
CA ASP A 78 4.67 -22.31 18.12
C ASP A 78 4.63 -23.41 19.20
N GLU A 79 3.49 -23.58 19.89
CA GLU A 79 3.29 -24.70 20.82
C GLU A 79 3.26 -26.09 20.14
N SER A 80 2.98 -26.13 18.84
CA SER A 80 2.71 -27.36 18.09
C SER A 80 3.49 -27.51 16.79
N LEU A 81 4.01 -26.40 16.29
CA LEU A 81 4.73 -26.32 15.02
C LEU A 81 5.99 -25.51 15.27
N ASP A 82 7.15 -26.13 15.23
CA ASP A 82 8.41 -25.44 15.41
C ASP A 82 8.58 -24.35 14.33
N ILE A 83 8.32 -23.09 14.71
CA ILE A 83 8.40 -21.92 13.83
C ILE A 83 9.80 -21.35 13.88
N GLU A 84 10.56 -21.48 12.79
CA GLU A 84 11.91 -20.91 12.68
C GLU A 84 11.90 -19.39 12.53
N GLU A 85 10.98 -18.85 11.71
CA GLU A 85 10.94 -17.44 11.37
C GLU A 85 9.50 -16.96 11.17
N GLN A 86 9.30 -15.68 11.48
CA GLN A 86 8.08 -14.96 11.15
C GLN A 86 8.40 -13.82 10.17
N HIS A 87 7.64 -13.72 9.11
CA HIS A 87 7.73 -12.60 8.18
C HIS A 87 6.38 -11.93 8.06
N ILE A 88 6.32 -10.70 8.49
CA ILE A 88 5.20 -9.82 8.19
C ILE A 88 5.40 -9.32 6.76
N PHE A 89 4.40 -9.49 5.92
CA PHE A 89 4.42 -9.05 4.53
C PHE A 89 3.06 -8.45 4.15
N GLY A 90 2.77 -8.31 2.86
CA GLY A 90 1.51 -7.75 2.41
C GLY A 90 1.44 -6.22 2.45
N SER A 91 0.24 -5.72 2.27
CA SER A 91 -0.04 -4.29 2.10
C SER A 91 0.28 -3.45 3.33
N LEU A 92 0.05 -3.98 4.54
CA LEU A 92 0.33 -3.25 5.78
C LEU A 92 1.81 -2.87 5.89
N THR A 93 2.73 -3.81 5.59
CA THR A 93 4.17 -3.55 5.73
C THR A 93 4.76 -2.63 4.66
N ARG A 94 4.04 -2.42 3.57
CA ARG A 94 4.41 -1.48 2.51
C ARG A 94 3.68 -0.13 2.63
N GLY A 95 2.85 0.05 3.68
CA GLY A 95 2.04 1.25 3.86
C GLY A 95 0.96 1.42 2.76
N THR A 96 0.54 0.32 2.14
CA THR A 96 -0.44 0.31 1.05
C THR A 96 -1.77 -0.34 1.43
N LEU A 97 -1.94 -0.78 2.69
CA LEU A 97 -3.24 -1.19 3.21
C LEU A 97 -4.13 0.05 3.31
N VAL A 98 -5.35 -0.07 2.80
CA VAL A 98 -6.35 1.00 2.91
C VAL A 98 -7.03 0.89 4.25
N GLY A 99 -6.95 1.95 5.04
CA GLY A 99 -7.66 2.14 6.29
C GLY A 99 -8.98 2.94 6.08
N PRO A 100 -9.81 3.04 7.10
CA PRO A 100 -9.69 2.29 8.37
C PRO A 100 -9.82 0.79 8.16
N ILE A 101 -9.16 0.00 9.04
CA ILE A 101 -9.25 -1.47 9.00
C ILE A 101 -10.65 -1.90 9.43
N ASP A 102 -11.25 -2.82 8.68
CA ASP A 102 -12.58 -3.38 8.92
C ASP A 102 -12.62 -4.89 8.65
N GLU A 103 -13.79 -5.51 8.79
CA GLU A 103 -14.01 -6.94 8.57
C GLU A 103 -13.63 -7.45 7.16
N ASN A 104 -13.43 -6.56 6.19
CA ASN A 104 -13.01 -6.89 4.82
C ASN A 104 -11.51 -6.67 4.60
N SER A 105 -10.80 -6.24 5.63
CA SER A 105 -9.36 -5.98 5.58
C SER A 105 -8.57 -7.24 5.87
N ASP A 106 -7.59 -7.56 5.02
CA ASP A 106 -6.71 -8.71 5.17
C ASP A 106 -5.31 -8.27 5.56
N THR A 107 -4.72 -8.97 6.51
CA THR A 107 -3.32 -8.76 6.92
C THR A 107 -2.55 -10.06 6.82
N ASP A 108 -1.38 -10.00 6.19
CA ASP A 108 -0.62 -11.19 5.84
C ASP A 108 0.51 -11.47 6.83
N VAL A 109 0.69 -12.74 7.21
CA VAL A 109 1.85 -13.21 7.96
C VAL A 109 2.34 -14.55 7.42
N MET A 110 3.64 -14.70 7.29
CA MET A 110 4.28 -15.96 6.91
C MET A 110 4.99 -16.55 8.13
N TYR A 111 4.69 -17.80 8.44
CA TYR A 111 5.44 -18.58 9.41
C TYR A 111 6.28 -19.63 8.70
N VAL A 112 7.59 -19.52 8.84
CA VAL A 112 8.53 -20.49 8.28
C VAL A 112 8.66 -21.63 9.28
N LEU A 113 8.27 -22.82 8.84
CA LEU A 113 8.27 -24.03 9.65
C LEU A 113 9.63 -24.72 9.60
N ASP A 114 10.02 -25.35 10.71
CA ASP A 114 11.22 -26.17 10.78
C ASP A 114 11.12 -27.31 9.76
N ARG A 115 12.15 -27.40 8.94
CA ARG A 115 12.19 -28.38 7.86
C ARG A 115 12.54 -29.79 8.35
N ASP A 116 13.31 -29.93 9.42
CA ASP A 116 13.68 -31.20 9.95
C ASP A 116 12.49 -31.91 10.62
N GLU A 117 11.59 -31.11 11.23
CA GLU A 117 10.37 -31.63 11.87
C GLU A 117 9.22 -31.82 10.86
N HIS A 118 9.00 -30.86 9.96
CA HIS A 118 7.82 -30.83 9.10
C HIS A 118 8.11 -31.05 7.61
N GLY A 119 9.35 -31.27 7.22
CA GLY A 119 9.77 -31.40 5.80
C GLY A 119 9.15 -32.57 5.04
N THR A 120 8.52 -33.50 5.73
CA THR A 120 7.76 -34.62 5.09
C THR A 120 6.63 -34.07 4.23
N TRP A 121 6.03 -32.92 4.58
CA TRP A 121 5.00 -32.26 3.76
C TRP A 121 5.53 -31.80 2.39
N LEU A 122 6.82 -31.51 2.26
CA LEU A 122 7.42 -31.13 0.99
C LEU A 122 7.47 -32.26 -0.02
N THR A 123 7.46 -33.51 0.45
CA THR A 123 7.59 -34.72 -0.38
C THR A 123 6.30 -35.54 -0.48
N ASP A 124 5.31 -35.29 0.39
CA ASP A 124 3.99 -35.93 0.35
C ASP A 124 3.15 -35.31 -0.78
N GLU A 125 2.46 -36.14 -1.55
CA GLU A 125 1.56 -35.73 -2.62
C GLU A 125 0.44 -34.79 -2.13
N ASN A 126 -0.05 -34.97 -0.90
CA ASN A 126 -1.05 -34.11 -0.27
C ASN A 126 -0.44 -33.13 0.74
N GLY A 127 0.89 -33.05 0.79
CA GLY A 127 1.62 -32.24 1.77
C GLY A 127 1.16 -30.79 1.89
N PRO A 128 0.98 -30.03 0.80
CA PRO A 128 0.48 -28.66 0.86
C PRO A 128 -0.88 -28.55 1.57
N ARG A 129 -1.81 -29.44 1.24
CA ARG A 129 -3.13 -29.49 1.86
C ARG A 129 -3.06 -29.91 3.33
N ASN A 130 -2.25 -30.93 3.63
CA ASN A 130 -2.07 -31.44 5.00
C ASN A 130 -1.46 -30.36 5.89
N CYS A 131 -0.51 -29.58 5.39
CA CYS A 131 0.08 -28.45 6.10
C CYS A 131 -0.99 -27.42 6.50
N LEU A 132 -1.79 -26.95 5.56
CA LEU A 132 -2.88 -25.98 5.83
C LEU A 132 -3.94 -26.56 6.79
N GLN A 133 -4.33 -27.81 6.61
CA GLN A 133 -5.28 -28.48 7.50
C GLN A 133 -4.76 -28.62 8.92
N ASN A 134 -3.47 -28.88 9.08
CA ASN A 134 -2.85 -29.00 10.39
C ASN A 134 -2.85 -27.65 11.13
N ILE A 135 -2.47 -26.55 10.45
CA ILE A 135 -2.54 -25.21 11.02
C ILE A 135 -3.97 -24.85 11.42
N LYS A 136 -4.92 -25.03 10.50
CA LYS A 136 -6.34 -24.81 10.77
C LYS A 136 -6.79 -25.59 12.02
N HIS A 137 -6.42 -26.86 12.12
CA HIS A 137 -6.78 -27.70 13.24
C HIS A 137 -6.23 -27.18 14.58
N HIS A 138 -4.98 -26.72 14.64
CA HIS A 138 -4.41 -26.15 15.85
C HIS A 138 -5.13 -24.88 16.28
N LEU A 139 -5.43 -24.00 15.35
CA LEU A 139 -6.18 -22.76 15.63
C LEU A 139 -7.62 -23.04 16.07
N GLU A 140 -8.34 -23.95 15.41
CA GLU A 140 -9.72 -24.32 15.78
C GLU A 140 -9.84 -25.00 17.16
N ASN A 141 -8.79 -25.59 17.68
CA ASN A 141 -8.77 -26.24 18.98
C ASN A 141 -8.27 -25.33 20.12
N ASP A 142 -7.87 -24.12 19.84
CA ASP A 142 -7.47 -23.15 20.85
C ASP A 142 -8.67 -22.24 21.20
N PRO A 143 -9.10 -22.22 22.49
CA PRO A 143 -10.26 -21.43 22.92
C PRO A 143 -10.14 -19.93 22.62
N ARG A 144 -8.94 -19.41 22.36
CA ARG A 144 -8.73 -18.01 21.97
C ARG A 144 -9.43 -17.65 20.65
N TYR A 145 -9.76 -18.63 19.82
CA TYR A 145 -10.37 -18.45 18.50
C TYR A 145 -11.82 -18.97 18.39
N ASP A 146 -12.47 -19.31 19.52
CA ASP A 146 -13.85 -19.80 19.51
C ASP A 146 -14.85 -18.85 18.81
N ALA A 147 -14.55 -17.55 18.76
CA ALA A 147 -15.36 -16.54 18.08
C ALA A 147 -14.91 -16.23 16.65
N ALA A 148 -13.76 -16.73 16.21
CA ALA A 148 -13.22 -16.48 14.88
C ALA A 148 -13.71 -17.52 13.86
N ASP A 149 -13.95 -17.11 12.62
CA ASP A 149 -14.15 -18.07 11.52
C ASP A 149 -12.79 -18.43 10.91
N ILE A 150 -12.46 -19.73 10.88
CA ILE A 150 -11.18 -20.22 10.39
C ILE A 150 -11.38 -21.05 9.13
N SER A 151 -10.85 -20.57 8.02
CA SER A 151 -10.99 -21.20 6.72
C SER A 151 -9.65 -21.36 6.00
N ILE A 152 -9.61 -22.24 5.01
CA ILE A 152 -8.47 -22.35 4.10
C ILE A 152 -8.81 -21.61 2.82
N ASP A 153 -8.02 -20.58 2.49
CA ASP A 153 -8.11 -19.89 1.22
C ASP A 153 -6.77 -19.98 0.46
N ARG A 154 -6.77 -20.75 -0.61
CA ARG A 154 -5.64 -21.01 -1.53
C ARG A 154 -4.35 -21.41 -0.82
N ASN A 155 -3.57 -20.44 -0.42
CA ASN A 155 -2.20 -20.58 0.09
C ASN A 155 -2.10 -20.34 1.59
N VAL A 156 -3.22 -19.95 2.22
CA VAL A 156 -3.25 -19.46 3.60
C VAL A 156 -4.33 -20.15 4.42
N VAL A 157 -4.21 -20.05 5.72
CA VAL A 157 -5.31 -20.23 6.66
C VAL A 157 -5.76 -18.83 7.07
N ALA A 158 -6.98 -18.46 6.70
CA ALA A 158 -7.61 -17.21 7.06
C ALA A 158 -8.26 -17.34 8.43
N VAL A 159 -7.89 -16.47 9.37
CA VAL A 159 -8.48 -16.34 10.71
C VAL A 159 -9.25 -15.02 10.71
N GLN A 160 -10.56 -15.09 10.53
CA GLN A 160 -11.43 -13.93 10.48
C GLN A 160 -11.90 -13.57 11.90
N PHE A 161 -11.42 -12.45 12.39
CA PHE A 161 -11.91 -11.82 13.61
C PHE A 161 -13.07 -10.86 13.28
N ASP A 162 -13.72 -10.32 14.30
CA ASP A 162 -14.76 -9.30 14.12
C ASP A 162 -14.21 -8.02 13.47
N GLU A 163 -12.93 -7.73 13.69
CA GLU A 163 -12.31 -6.49 13.25
C GLU A 163 -11.65 -6.61 11.86
N PHE A 164 -10.99 -7.74 11.57
CA PHE A 164 -10.24 -7.99 10.32
C PHE A 164 -9.83 -9.46 10.20
N THR A 165 -9.30 -9.84 9.04
CA THR A 165 -8.75 -11.18 8.79
C THR A 165 -7.22 -11.19 8.91
N VAL A 166 -6.67 -12.23 9.57
CA VAL A 166 -5.25 -12.54 9.49
C VAL A 166 -5.04 -13.74 8.57
N GLU A 167 -4.34 -13.54 7.47
CA GLU A 167 -3.97 -14.59 6.53
C GLU A 167 -2.62 -15.22 6.92
N VAL A 168 -2.67 -16.45 7.38
CA VAL A 168 -1.50 -17.23 7.82
C VAL A 168 -0.97 -18.06 6.67
N ALA A 169 0.18 -17.70 6.12
CA ALA A 169 0.88 -18.43 5.08
C ALA A 169 1.98 -19.31 5.71
N PRO A 170 1.80 -20.63 5.84
CA PRO A 170 2.91 -21.49 6.23
C PRO A 170 3.92 -21.60 5.08
N ALA A 171 5.20 -21.63 5.43
CA ALA A 171 6.26 -21.68 4.44
C ALA A 171 7.40 -22.58 4.84
N PHE A 172 8.15 -23.06 3.86
CA PHE A 172 9.46 -23.65 4.04
C PHE A 172 10.52 -22.86 3.30
N ARG A 173 11.69 -22.72 3.92
CA ARG A 173 12.83 -22.07 3.27
C ARG A 173 13.34 -22.91 2.09
N GLN A 174 13.58 -22.26 0.95
CA GLN A 174 14.17 -22.86 -0.24
C GLN A 174 15.28 -21.94 -0.80
N GLY A 175 16.49 -22.08 -0.27
CA GLY A 175 17.60 -21.18 -0.57
C GLY A 175 17.34 -19.78 -0.06
N ASN A 176 17.29 -18.79 -0.97
CA ASN A 176 16.99 -17.39 -0.63
C ASN A 176 15.48 -17.06 -0.70
N ASP A 177 14.68 -18.03 -1.12
CA ASP A 177 13.23 -17.87 -1.28
C ASP A 177 12.48 -18.80 -0.31
N TYR A 178 11.17 -18.79 -0.44
CA TYR A 178 10.27 -19.64 0.31
C TYR A 178 9.34 -20.40 -0.65
N VAL A 179 8.82 -21.52 -0.18
CA VAL A 179 7.70 -22.19 -0.84
C VAL A 179 6.52 -22.23 0.12
N ILE A 180 5.34 -21.88 -0.41
CA ILE A 180 4.06 -21.91 0.30
C ILE A 180 3.12 -22.92 -0.37
N PRO A 181 2.11 -23.47 0.35
CA PRO A 181 1.13 -24.37 -0.24
C PRO A 181 0.38 -23.72 -1.40
N ASP A 182 0.02 -24.49 -2.42
CA ASP A 182 -0.89 -24.08 -3.48
C ASP A 182 -2.04 -25.06 -3.61
N THR A 183 -3.23 -24.65 -3.19
CA THR A 183 -4.44 -25.48 -3.30
C THR A 183 -5.18 -25.31 -4.61
N TYR A 184 -4.80 -24.37 -5.45
CA TYR A 184 -5.46 -24.08 -6.72
C TYR A 184 -5.25 -25.22 -7.75
N SER A 185 -4.07 -25.83 -7.74
CA SER A 185 -3.73 -27.00 -8.58
C SER A 185 -4.19 -28.33 -7.98
N GLY A 186 -5.25 -28.33 -7.17
CA GLY A 186 -5.76 -29.51 -6.48
C GLY A 186 -5.08 -29.79 -5.13
N GLY A 187 -4.36 -28.83 -4.58
CA GLY A 187 -3.74 -28.92 -3.25
C GLY A 187 -2.49 -29.79 -3.19
N ARG A 188 -1.79 -29.96 -4.30
CA ARG A 188 -0.68 -30.89 -4.45
C ARG A 188 0.65 -30.25 -4.83
N SER A 189 0.69 -28.91 -4.89
CA SER A 189 1.90 -28.20 -5.28
C SER A 189 2.32 -27.16 -4.25
N TRP A 190 3.59 -26.83 -4.31
CA TRP A 190 4.20 -25.74 -3.58
C TRP A 190 4.56 -24.65 -4.57
N VAL A 191 4.21 -23.42 -4.26
CA VAL A 191 4.53 -22.26 -5.08
C VAL A 191 5.65 -21.44 -4.45
N ARG A 192 6.60 -21.03 -5.28
CA ARG A 192 7.73 -20.22 -4.82
C ARG A 192 7.29 -18.78 -4.61
N THR A 193 7.73 -18.15 -3.53
CA THR A 193 7.47 -16.77 -3.19
C THR A 193 8.69 -16.10 -2.55
N ASN A 194 8.75 -14.77 -2.67
CA ASN A 194 9.75 -13.96 -1.98
C ASN A 194 9.16 -12.60 -1.58
N PRO A 195 8.37 -12.54 -0.51
CA PRO A 195 7.73 -11.30 -0.06
C PRO A 195 8.73 -10.24 0.36
N ARG A 196 9.92 -10.62 0.84
CA ARG A 196 10.99 -9.67 1.20
C ARG A 196 11.51 -8.91 -0.01
N GLN A 197 11.69 -9.59 -1.14
CA GLN A 197 12.21 -8.98 -2.36
C GLN A 197 11.27 -7.88 -2.88
N TYR A 198 9.97 -8.17 -2.96
CA TYR A 198 9.01 -7.15 -3.40
C TYR A 198 8.94 -5.97 -2.43
N LYS A 199 8.91 -6.23 -1.12
CA LYS A 199 8.97 -5.17 -0.10
C LYS A 199 10.18 -4.26 -0.30
N GLN A 200 11.38 -4.82 -0.42
CA GLN A 200 12.61 -4.04 -0.64
C GLN A 200 12.57 -3.22 -1.93
N GLN A 201 12.06 -3.80 -3.02
CA GLN A 201 11.92 -3.08 -4.29
C GLN A 201 10.91 -1.94 -4.18
N PHE A 202 9.78 -2.18 -3.51
CA PHE A 202 8.75 -1.18 -3.28
C PHE A 202 9.27 -0.02 -2.43
N GLU A 203 9.88 -0.32 -1.28
CA GLU A 203 10.45 0.66 -0.36
C GLU A 203 11.53 1.54 -1.04
N ALA A 204 12.35 0.95 -1.89
CA ALA A 204 13.37 1.70 -2.61
C ALA A 204 12.75 2.72 -3.59
N VAL A 205 11.66 2.37 -4.27
CA VAL A 205 10.96 3.28 -5.18
C VAL A 205 10.17 4.32 -4.40
N ASP A 206 9.50 3.93 -3.33
CA ASP A 206 8.67 4.79 -2.50
C ASP A 206 9.50 5.85 -1.76
N SER A 207 10.61 5.44 -1.13
CA SER A 207 11.53 6.35 -0.45
C SER A 207 12.14 7.39 -1.39
N ASN A 208 12.45 7.00 -2.63
CA ASN A 208 12.96 7.93 -3.64
C ASN A 208 11.88 8.93 -4.14
N ARG A 209 10.64 8.79 -3.70
CA ARG A 209 9.48 9.63 -4.05
C ARG A 209 8.75 10.15 -2.82
N ASN A 210 9.46 10.30 -1.70
CA ASN A 210 8.94 10.86 -0.45
C ASN A 210 7.69 10.16 0.10
N GLY A 211 7.53 8.85 -0.14
CA GLY A 211 6.36 8.09 0.28
C GLY A 211 5.14 8.22 -0.64
N ASN A 212 5.26 8.89 -1.79
CA ASN A 212 4.12 9.13 -2.67
C ASN A 212 3.65 7.88 -3.45
N VAL A 213 4.46 6.81 -3.50
CA VAL A 213 4.05 5.57 -4.17
C VAL A 213 3.08 4.78 -3.29
N SER A 214 3.33 4.69 -1.99
CA SER A 214 2.42 4.07 -1.04
C SER A 214 1.09 4.82 -0.96
N LYS A 215 1.12 6.15 -0.95
CA LYS A 215 -0.07 7.01 -1.02
C LYS A 215 -0.86 6.77 -2.32
N LEU A 216 -0.19 6.82 -3.48
CA LEU A 216 -0.82 6.51 -4.77
C LEU A 216 -1.46 5.11 -4.78
N ALA A 217 -0.78 4.10 -4.23
CA ALA A 217 -1.32 2.75 -4.16
C ALA A 217 -2.59 2.66 -3.30
N ARG A 218 -2.63 3.36 -2.14
CA ARG A 218 -3.85 3.44 -1.32
C ARG A 218 -4.99 4.14 -2.06
N LEU A 219 -4.75 5.30 -2.64
CA LEU A 219 -5.76 6.03 -3.43
C LEU A 219 -6.30 5.19 -4.60
N ALA A 220 -5.42 4.47 -5.32
CA ALA A 220 -5.82 3.59 -6.41
C ALA A 220 -6.66 2.40 -5.93
N LYS A 221 -6.32 1.82 -4.79
CA LYS A 221 -7.11 0.74 -4.17
C LYS A 221 -8.46 1.24 -3.68
N ALA A 222 -8.50 2.38 -2.98
CA ALA A 222 -9.74 3.00 -2.52
C ALA A 222 -10.67 3.32 -3.69
N TYR A 223 -10.14 3.88 -4.77
CA TYR A 223 -10.88 4.05 -6.03
C TYR A 223 -11.46 2.71 -6.55
N ASN A 224 -10.65 1.64 -6.57
CA ASN A 224 -11.10 0.32 -7.05
C ASN A 224 -12.21 -0.28 -6.16
N GLU A 225 -12.14 -0.11 -4.84
CA GLU A 225 -13.22 -0.53 -3.93
C GLU A 225 -14.53 0.20 -4.25
N ARG A 226 -14.49 1.52 -4.41
CA ARG A 226 -15.67 2.34 -4.73
C ARG A 226 -16.28 2.04 -6.10
N THR A 227 -15.46 1.57 -7.05
CA THR A 227 -15.93 1.18 -8.39
C THR A 227 -16.31 -0.31 -8.49
N GLY A 228 -16.51 -0.99 -7.34
CA GLY A 228 -17.01 -2.37 -7.27
C GLY A 228 -15.93 -3.44 -7.28
N LYS A 229 -14.70 -3.11 -6.90
CA LYS A 229 -13.58 -4.06 -6.70
C LYS A 229 -13.38 -5.02 -7.88
N GLN A 230 -13.33 -4.45 -9.08
CA GLN A 230 -13.15 -5.24 -10.30
C GLN A 230 -11.75 -5.85 -10.40
N VAL A 231 -10.77 -5.22 -9.78
CA VAL A 231 -9.35 -5.59 -9.79
C VAL A 231 -8.97 -6.05 -8.37
N SER A 232 -8.11 -7.05 -8.24
CA SER A 232 -7.59 -7.41 -6.90
C SER A 232 -6.72 -6.26 -6.34
N SER A 233 -6.75 -6.08 -5.02
CA SER A 233 -5.99 -5.01 -4.34
C SER A 233 -4.50 -5.09 -4.65
N TYR A 234 -3.93 -6.30 -4.67
CA TYR A 234 -2.53 -6.52 -5.02
C TYR A 234 -2.22 -6.14 -6.48
N HIS A 235 -3.10 -6.49 -7.43
CA HIS A 235 -2.93 -6.10 -8.83
C HIS A 235 -2.94 -4.57 -9.00
N MET A 236 -3.85 -3.87 -8.31
CA MET A 236 -3.90 -2.40 -8.33
C MET A 236 -2.62 -1.78 -7.75
N GLU A 237 -2.12 -2.32 -6.64
CA GLU A 237 -0.86 -1.90 -6.02
C GLU A 237 0.33 -2.06 -6.97
N VAL A 238 0.45 -3.24 -7.61
CA VAL A 238 1.55 -3.49 -8.55
C VAL A 238 1.48 -2.55 -9.75
N MET A 239 0.29 -2.23 -10.25
CA MET A 239 0.15 -1.23 -11.32
C MET A 239 0.59 0.17 -10.90
N ALA A 240 0.28 0.59 -9.67
CA ALA A 240 0.72 1.88 -9.13
C ALA A 240 2.26 1.90 -8.94
N TYR A 241 2.82 0.84 -8.37
CA TYR A 241 4.26 0.66 -8.23
C TYR A 241 4.99 0.68 -9.57
N ASP A 242 4.55 -0.10 -10.55
CA ASP A 242 5.15 -0.16 -11.88
C ASP A 242 5.02 1.16 -12.64
N TYR A 243 3.91 1.88 -12.43
CA TYR A 243 3.79 3.23 -12.97
C TYR A 243 4.87 4.14 -12.40
N ALA A 244 4.98 4.22 -11.09
CA ALA A 244 5.96 5.08 -10.43
C ALA A 244 7.40 4.68 -10.77
N ARG A 245 7.74 3.39 -10.72
CA ARG A 245 9.07 2.85 -11.00
C ARG A 245 9.59 3.20 -12.40
N THR A 246 8.71 3.26 -13.38
CA THR A 246 9.10 3.52 -14.79
C THR A 246 9.22 5.01 -15.14
N ARG A 247 8.91 5.92 -14.22
CA ARG A 247 9.01 7.36 -14.47
C ARG A 247 10.42 7.89 -14.17
N PRO A 248 10.95 8.76 -15.01
CA PRO A 248 12.29 9.33 -14.82
C PRO A 248 12.37 10.37 -13.69
N GLN A 249 11.27 11.13 -13.46
CA GLN A 249 11.19 12.11 -12.38
C GLN A 249 10.90 11.42 -11.06
N THR A 250 11.51 11.91 -9.98
CA THR A 250 11.33 11.40 -8.62
C THR A 250 10.78 12.43 -7.65
N ASN A 251 10.62 13.69 -8.09
CA ASN A 251 10.14 14.83 -7.31
C ASN A 251 8.73 15.27 -7.71
N GLU A 252 7.96 14.38 -8.33
CA GLU A 252 6.57 14.64 -8.66
C GLU A 252 5.73 14.73 -7.38
N SER A 253 4.82 15.70 -7.33
CA SER A 253 3.81 15.80 -6.28
C SER A 253 2.79 14.66 -6.39
N LEU A 254 2.02 14.45 -5.32
CA LEU A 254 1.06 13.35 -5.30
C LEU A 254 -0.04 13.51 -6.36
N ASP A 255 -0.54 14.74 -6.57
CA ASP A 255 -1.54 15.00 -7.62
C ASP A 255 -1.00 14.75 -9.04
N GLU A 256 0.28 15.06 -9.30
CA GLU A 256 0.92 14.74 -10.59
C GLU A 256 1.04 13.23 -10.81
N LEU A 257 1.36 12.48 -9.75
CA LEU A 257 1.41 11.01 -9.80
C LEU A 257 0.02 10.41 -10.01
N VAL A 258 -1.00 10.94 -9.34
CA VAL A 258 -2.41 10.52 -9.49
C VAL A 258 -2.87 10.77 -10.92
N ASP A 259 -2.72 11.99 -11.43
CA ASP A 259 -3.13 12.36 -12.79
C ASP A 259 -2.50 11.43 -13.83
N GLY A 260 -1.19 11.25 -13.75
CA GLY A 260 -0.46 10.44 -14.70
C GLY A 260 -0.75 8.93 -14.57
N PHE A 261 -1.00 8.44 -13.37
CA PHE A 261 -1.40 7.04 -13.15
C PHE A 261 -2.78 6.77 -13.78
N PHE A 262 -3.78 7.58 -13.47
CA PHE A 262 -5.13 7.41 -14.02
C PHE A 262 -5.19 7.66 -15.52
N GLU A 263 -4.33 8.52 -16.07
CA GLU A 263 -4.19 8.64 -17.52
C GLU A 263 -3.78 7.33 -18.19
N GLN A 264 -2.87 6.56 -17.56
CA GLN A 264 -2.36 5.30 -18.09
C GLN A 264 -3.17 4.08 -17.66
N LEU A 265 -3.98 4.15 -16.61
CA LEU A 265 -4.71 3.03 -16.01
C LEU A 265 -5.54 2.21 -17.02
N PRO A 266 -6.33 2.82 -17.95
CA PRO A 266 -7.08 2.05 -18.94
C PRO A 266 -6.19 1.15 -19.84
N ARG A 267 -4.99 1.64 -20.18
CA ARG A 267 -4.01 0.88 -20.97
C ARG A 267 -3.36 -0.21 -20.13
N ARG A 268 -3.01 0.07 -18.89
CA ARG A 268 -2.40 -0.91 -17.97
C ARG A 268 -3.34 -2.08 -17.70
N LEU A 269 -4.63 -1.82 -17.48
CA LEU A 269 -5.66 -2.83 -17.32
C LEU A 269 -5.85 -3.71 -18.57
N SER A 270 -5.50 -3.21 -19.74
CA SER A 270 -5.54 -3.98 -21.01
C SER A 270 -4.29 -4.82 -21.24
N SER A 271 -3.23 -4.61 -20.46
CA SER A 271 -1.96 -5.33 -20.52
C SER A 271 -1.88 -6.36 -19.41
N GLY A 272 -1.13 -7.44 -19.59
CA GLY A 272 -0.84 -8.37 -18.51
C GLY A 272 0.03 -7.69 -17.43
N THR A 273 -0.25 -7.98 -16.16
CA THR A 273 0.52 -7.50 -15.02
C THR A 273 1.26 -8.66 -14.38
N HIS A 274 2.53 -8.45 -14.05
CA HIS A 274 3.40 -9.47 -13.49
C HIS A 274 3.88 -9.06 -12.09
N ASP A 275 3.98 -10.03 -11.21
CA ASP A 275 4.57 -9.87 -9.90
C ASP A 275 6.03 -9.37 -10.02
N PRO A 276 6.40 -8.28 -9.37
CA PRO A 276 7.73 -7.68 -9.51
C PRO A 276 8.87 -8.53 -8.97
N ALA A 277 8.60 -9.42 -8.01
CA ALA A 277 9.61 -10.28 -7.39
C ALA A 277 9.77 -11.60 -8.13
N THR A 278 8.68 -12.21 -8.58
CA THR A 278 8.67 -13.56 -9.15
C THR A 278 8.51 -13.59 -10.66
N GLY A 279 8.02 -12.50 -11.25
CA GLY A 279 7.68 -12.42 -12.68
C GLY A 279 6.43 -13.22 -13.07
N GLN A 280 5.70 -13.79 -12.10
CA GLN A 280 4.46 -14.53 -12.37
C GLN A 280 3.35 -13.56 -12.76
N GLN A 281 2.49 -13.96 -13.69
CA GLN A 281 1.32 -13.18 -14.06
C GLN A 281 0.30 -13.20 -12.91
N ILE A 282 -0.21 -12.03 -12.50
CA ILE A 282 -1.10 -11.87 -11.34
C ILE A 282 -2.55 -11.58 -11.72
N ASP A 283 -2.83 -11.33 -12.98
CA ASP A 283 -4.16 -11.01 -13.50
C ASP A 283 -4.83 -12.14 -14.31
N ASP A 284 -4.28 -13.34 -14.28
CA ASP A 284 -4.81 -14.53 -14.98
C ASP A 284 -6.22 -14.91 -14.52
N GLY A 285 -6.54 -14.70 -13.25
CA GLY A 285 -7.85 -14.98 -12.68
C GLY A 285 -8.92 -13.90 -12.94
N MET A 286 -8.57 -12.79 -13.60
CA MET A 286 -9.50 -11.69 -13.87
C MET A 286 -10.39 -12.02 -15.07
N SER A 287 -11.71 -12.10 -14.85
CA SER A 287 -12.64 -12.35 -15.94
C SER A 287 -12.65 -11.20 -16.96
N ARG A 288 -13.08 -11.51 -18.18
CA ARG A 288 -13.18 -10.52 -19.24
C ARG A 288 -14.15 -9.40 -18.87
N GLU A 289 -15.27 -9.73 -18.25
CA GLU A 289 -16.31 -8.79 -17.82
C GLU A 289 -15.76 -7.81 -16.79
N LYS A 290 -15.05 -8.32 -15.75
CA LYS A 290 -14.40 -7.48 -14.75
C LYS A 290 -13.35 -6.56 -15.37
N ARG A 291 -12.56 -7.05 -16.31
CA ARG A 291 -11.55 -6.25 -17.03
C ARG A 291 -12.19 -5.13 -17.85
N GLU A 292 -13.26 -5.44 -18.60
CA GLU A 292 -13.98 -4.45 -19.40
C GLU A 292 -14.64 -3.38 -18.50
N ALA A 293 -15.23 -3.77 -17.37
CA ALA A 293 -15.77 -2.85 -16.37
C ALA A 293 -14.68 -1.93 -15.82
N ALA A 294 -13.58 -2.49 -15.31
CA ALA A 294 -12.47 -1.72 -14.79
C ALA A 294 -11.89 -0.72 -15.81
N ILE A 295 -11.76 -1.12 -17.07
CA ILE A 295 -11.31 -0.24 -18.14
C ILE A 295 -12.31 0.90 -18.40
N SER A 296 -13.62 0.61 -18.34
CA SER A 296 -14.67 1.62 -18.49
C SER A 296 -14.59 2.67 -17.37
N ASP A 297 -14.51 2.21 -16.13
CA ASP A 297 -14.41 3.08 -14.95
C ASP A 297 -13.12 3.92 -14.98
N ALA A 298 -12.00 3.30 -15.33
CA ALA A 298 -10.72 4.00 -15.47
C ALA A 298 -10.74 5.08 -16.57
N LYS A 299 -11.50 4.88 -17.66
CA LYS A 299 -11.67 5.93 -18.67
C LYS A 299 -12.47 7.12 -18.15
N GLN A 300 -13.52 6.87 -17.37
CA GLN A 300 -14.31 7.93 -16.75
C GLN A 300 -13.47 8.73 -15.74
N ALA A 301 -12.70 8.04 -14.89
CA ALA A 301 -11.76 8.69 -13.96
C ALA A 301 -10.74 9.56 -14.70
N LYS A 302 -10.11 9.03 -15.75
CA LYS A 302 -9.19 9.76 -16.61
C LYS A 302 -9.83 11.03 -17.19
N GLU A 303 -11.05 10.95 -17.73
CA GLU A 303 -11.76 12.12 -18.31
C GLU A 303 -12.05 13.17 -17.26
N LYS A 304 -12.46 12.76 -16.03
CA LYS A 304 -12.68 13.68 -14.91
C LYS A 304 -11.38 14.39 -14.52
N LEU A 305 -10.27 13.67 -14.34
CA LEU A 305 -8.98 14.27 -13.97
C LEU A 305 -8.42 15.17 -15.07
N GLN A 306 -8.56 14.80 -16.33
CA GLN A 306 -8.20 15.70 -17.44
C GLN A 306 -9.04 17.00 -17.46
N ARG A 307 -10.30 16.92 -17.03
CA ARG A 307 -11.13 18.12 -16.84
C ARG A 307 -10.67 18.93 -15.63
N ALA A 308 -10.29 18.26 -14.52
CA ALA A 308 -9.73 18.91 -13.34
C ALA A 308 -8.45 19.66 -13.69
N GLU A 309 -7.55 19.06 -14.47
CA GLU A 309 -6.31 19.69 -14.93
C GLU A 309 -6.58 20.98 -15.75
N ARG A 310 -7.53 20.93 -16.67
CA ARG A 310 -7.95 22.15 -17.41
C ARG A 310 -8.54 23.24 -16.50
N LEU A 311 -9.21 22.85 -15.42
CA LEU A 311 -9.74 23.77 -14.43
C LEU A 311 -8.63 24.37 -13.55
N LYS A 312 -7.61 23.57 -13.18
CA LYS A 312 -6.40 24.07 -12.51
C LYS A 312 -5.72 25.15 -13.34
N GLN A 313 -5.46 24.88 -14.62
CA GLN A 313 -4.84 25.83 -15.56
C GLN A 313 -5.68 27.10 -15.75
N ALA A 314 -6.99 27.01 -15.60
CA ALA A 314 -7.92 28.18 -15.67
C ALA A 314 -8.11 28.87 -14.31
N GLY A 315 -7.38 28.50 -13.25
CA GLY A 315 -7.50 29.06 -11.91
C GLY A 315 -8.83 28.77 -11.20
N LYS A 316 -9.58 27.75 -11.66
CA LYS A 316 -10.89 27.37 -11.09
C LYS A 316 -10.71 26.31 -10.00
N THR A 317 -10.03 26.69 -8.93
CA THR A 317 -9.56 25.82 -7.85
C THR A 317 -10.64 24.92 -7.27
N GLU A 318 -11.76 25.46 -6.80
CA GLU A 318 -12.83 24.68 -6.14
C GLU A 318 -13.48 23.64 -7.08
N LYS A 319 -13.58 23.98 -8.37
CA LYS A 319 -14.12 23.03 -9.34
C LYS A 319 -13.14 21.92 -9.67
N ALA A 320 -11.85 22.19 -9.64
CA ALA A 320 -10.82 21.18 -9.78
C ALA A 320 -10.80 20.22 -8.57
N LYS A 321 -10.78 20.77 -7.33
CA LYS A 321 -10.87 19.99 -6.08
C LYS A 321 -12.04 19.00 -6.10
N ARG A 322 -13.24 19.47 -6.47
CA ARG A 322 -14.43 18.60 -6.55
C ARG A 322 -14.22 17.42 -7.50
N LEU A 323 -13.58 17.62 -8.65
CA LEU A 323 -13.33 16.52 -9.59
C LEU A 323 -12.30 15.52 -9.07
N TYR A 324 -11.27 15.97 -8.35
CA TYR A 324 -10.34 15.06 -7.65
C TYR A 324 -11.10 14.21 -6.62
N ARG A 325 -11.89 14.82 -5.72
CA ARG A 325 -12.70 14.10 -4.75
C ARG A 325 -13.66 13.11 -5.39
N GLN A 326 -14.32 13.46 -6.48
CA GLN A 326 -15.16 12.50 -7.21
C GLN A 326 -14.41 11.27 -7.76
N VAL A 327 -13.14 11.37 -8.02
CA VAL A 327 -12.34 10.24 -8.48
C VAL A 327 -11.75 9.47 -7.30
N ILE A 328 -11.08 10.15 -6.38
CA ILE A 328 -10.29 9.48 -5.32
C ILE A 328 -11.11 9.19 -4.06
N ASP A 329 -12.13 9.98 -3.74
CA ASP A 329 -13.02 9.80 -2.59
C ASP A 329 -14.42 9.26 -2.97
N GLY A 330 -14.81 9.40 -4.23
CA GLY A 330 -16.12 8.96 -4.71
C GLY A 330 -17.28 9.87 -4.31
N GLU A 331 -16.99 11.11 -3.89
CA GLU A 331 -18.05 12.10 -3.64
C GLU A 331 -18.96 12.24 -4.87
N LEU A 332 -20.23 11.90 -4.71
CA LEU A 332 -21.24 12.13 -5.74
C LEU A 332 -21.61 13.61 -5.78
N ASP A 333 -21.91 14.13 -6.99
CA ASP A 333 -22.50 15.47 -7.11
C ASP A 333 -23.83 15.52 -6.37
N ASP A 334 -23.96 16.43 -5.39
CA ASP A 334 -25.23 16.88 -4.84
C ASP A 334 -26.00 17.75 -5.85
#